data_7f65b7fe99911a073f086e2c2bf7b71d
#
_entry.id   7f65b7fe99911a073f086e2c2bf7b71d
#
_cell.length_a   1.000
_cell.length_b   1.000
_cell.length_c   1.000
_cell.angle_alpha   90.00
_cell.angle_beta   90.00
_cell.angle_gamma   90.00
#
_symmetry.space_group_name_H-M   'P 1'
#
loop_
_entity.id
_entity.type
_entity.pdbx_description
1 polymer ?
#
loop_
_entity_poly.entity_id
_entity_poly.type
_entity_poly.pdbx_seq_one_letter_code
_entity_poly.pdbx_strand_id
1 'polypeptide(L)'
;MFAIESSVGKMRGFRMTEIDLSTYDPMDSEVQQCPFAHYEALRNHGPIFFHEQTGMFFASRLDIVNEIVRDTETFSSQMSNTTTKPDAETLREMTEIMSEGWPRAETMLTIDPPRHTAYRKLVSRTFSARRIIALEEKIREIAVELIEAFPEKGTIDFHADFAVSFPVRVIHFALNMAPEVQGKIKGWSDDAVAAIGNKLTHDEWIKATKGQLENQKYWFSEYEKRLADPQEDVLSDLAHADFPDPDLPEGETRKLEFNEVYSIIQQLMVAGNETTTKFLNETMRILIEQPQWWEALENDPEGLAYGVVEEGLRMSSPNQGLFRVATKDTEIQGVKIPQGSRIWVIFAAANRDQQTFGDAESFDPTRENLKDHVAFGKWHHFCIGAPLSRLEGKVAFEELVKRIKLPTFSPNNTFEYEPSFVLRGLAALELEIEKR
;
A
#
# COMPACT_ATOMS: atom_id res chain seq x y z
N MET A 1 -3.88 27.43 30.12
CA MET A 1 -3.26 26.22 30.65
C MET A 1 -4.31 25.11 30.60
N PHE A 2 -4.60 24.60 29.41
CA PHE A 2 -5.45 23.43 29.20
C PHE A 2 -4.54 22.34 28.67
N ALA A 3 -4.37 21.31 29.49
CA ALA A 3 -3.60 20.13 29.09
C ALA A 3 -4.35 19.42 27.98
N ILE A 4 -3.75 19.36 26.80
CA ILE A 4 -4.15 18.44 25.73
C ILE A 4 -3.68 17.06 26.20
N GLU A 5 -4.60 16.28 26.78
CA GLU A 5 -4.37 14.85 26.98
C GLU A 5 -4.21 14.23 25.58
N SER A 6 -3.01 13.79 25.26
CA SER A 6 -2.72 13.10 24.00
C SER A 6 -3.65 11.90 23.83
N SER A 7 -4.08 11.62 22.60
CA SER A 7 -4.90 10.45 22.27
C SER A 7 -4.24 9.13 22.73
N VAL A 8 -2.92 9.10 22.84
CA VAL A 8 -2.15 8.00 23.43
C VAL A 8 -2.36 7.89 24.94
N GLY A 9 -2.62 8.99 25.66
CA GLY A 9 -2.92 8.97 27.10
C GLY A 9 -4.27 8.32 27.44
N LYS A 10 -5.25 8.39 26.53
CA LYS A 10 -6.54 7.70 26.70
C LYS A 10 -6.44 6.19 26.46
N MET A 11 -5.48 5.70 25.68
CA MET A 11 -5.30 4.26 25.46
C MET A 11 -4.57 3.54 26.61
N ARG A 12 -3.80 4.23 27.46
CA ARG A 12 -3.13 3.62 28.62
C ARG A 12 -4.04 3.33 29.82
N GLY A 13 -5.29 3.76 29.80
CA GLY A 13 -6.28 3.55 30.87
C GLY A 13 -7.31 2.45 30.63
N PHE A 14 -7.37 1.88 29.44
CA PHE A 14 -8.20 0.70 29.21
C PHE A 14 -7.57 -0.50 29.92
N ARG A 15 -8.18 -0.96 31.02
CA ARG A 15 -7.97 -2.34 31.48
C ARG A 15 -8.23 -3.21 30.25
N MET A 16 -7.25 -4.07 29.87
CA MET A 16 -7.44 -5.10 28.87
C MET A 16 -8.64 -5.96 29.28
N THR A 17 -9.84 -5.58 28.88
CA THR A 17 -10.94 -6.52 28.75
C THR A 17 -10.46 -7.46 27.65
N GLU A 18 -10.37 -8.73 27.98
CA GLU A 18 -10.01 -9.79 27.03
C GLU A 18 -10.88 -9.61 25.78
N ILE A 19 -10.25 -9.27 24.62
CA ILE A 19 -10.99 -9.06 23.39
C ILE A 19 -11.55 -10.39 22.95
N ASP A 20 -12.86 -10.46 22.84
CA ASP A 20 -13.57 -11.62 22.31
C ASP A 20 -13.44 -11.65 20.77
N LEU A 21 -12.54 -12.49 20.29
CA LEU A 21 -12.33 -12.68 18.84
C LEU A 21 -13.55 -13.26 18.11
N SER A 22 -14.52 -13.85 18.82
CA SER A 22 -15.76 -14.36 18.21
C SER A 22 -16.67 -13.24 17.70
N THR A 23 -16.52 -12.03 18.26
CA THR A 23 -17.26 -10.81 17.87
C THR A 23 -16.46 -9.87 16.98
N TYR A 24 -15.19 -10.19 16.69
CA TYR A 24 -14.35 -9.38 15.84
C TYR A 24 -14.87 -9.34 14.41
N ASP A 25 -15.19 -8.15 13.89
CA ASP A 25 -15.53 -7.94 12.47
C ASP A 25 -14.53 -6.94 11.87
N PRO A 26 -13.65 -7.37 10.95
CA PRO A 26 -12.72 -6.46 10.29
C PRO A 26 -13.41 -5.40 9.41
N MET A 27 -14.71 -5.60 9.10
CA MET A 27 -15.51 -4.63 8.33
C MET A 27 -16.23 -3.62 9.22
N ASP A 28 -16.16 -3.76 10.55
CA ASP A 28 -16.72 -2.81 11.50
C ASP A 28 -15.94 -1.49 11.45
N SER A 29 -16.66 -0.37 11.35
CA SER A 29 -16.07 0.96 11.21
C SER A 29 -15.22 1.39 12.43
N GLU A 30 -15.63 1.01 13.65
CA GLU A 30 -14.86 1.33 14.87
C GLU A 30 -13.58 0.50 14.92
N VAL A 31 -13.64 -0.77 14.51
CA VAL A 31 -12.47 -1.64 14.40
C VAL A 31 -11.48 -1.08 13.38
N GLN A 32 -11.95 -0.62 12.22
CA GLN A 32 -11.10 -0.05 11.17
C GLN A 32 -10.37 1.21 11.62
N GLN A 33 -10.96 2.01 12.52
CA GLN A 33 -10.27 3.17 13.11
C GLN A 33 -9.06 2.78 13.95
N CYS A 34 -9.11 1.66 14.72
CA CYS A 34 -7.99 1.20 15.54
C CYS A 34 -7.98 -0.33 15.72
N PRO A 35 -7.44 -1.11 14.76
CA PRO A 35 -7.49 -2.58 14.79
C PRO A 35 -6.44 -3.23 15.72
N PHE A 36 -5.50 -2.48 16.28
CA PHE A 36 -4.26 -3.02 16.86
C PHE A 36 -4.48 -3.91 18.08
N ALA A 37 -5.49 -3.60 18.92
CA ALA A 37 -5.84 -4.46 20.06
C ALA A 37 -6.37 -5.83 19.61
N HIS A 38 -7.14 -5.86 18.51
CA HIS A 38 -7.58 -7.12 17.90
C HIS A 38 -6.40 -7.91 17.28
N TYR A 39 -5.45 -7.20 16.67
CA TYR A 39 -4.22 -7.83 16.15
C TYR A 39 -3.37 -8.45 17.26
N GLU A 40 -3.27 -7.80 18.42
CA GLU A 40 -2.62 -8.37 19.59
C GLU A 40 -3.34 -9.63 20.09
N ALA A 41 -4.68 -9.57 20.21
CA ALA A 41 -5.48 -10.72 20.60
C ALA A 41 -5.32 -11.89 19.62
N LEU A 42 -5.28 -11.63 18.31
CA LEU A 42 -5.04 -12.65 17.28
C LEU A 42 -3.65 -13.28 17.42
N ARG A 43 -2.58 -12.49 17.66
CA ARG A 43 -1.21 -13.02 17.88
C ARG A 43 -1.16 -13.92 19.12
N ASN A 44 -1.88 -13.54 20.18
CA ASN A 44 -1.92 -14.27 21.45
C ASN A 44 -2.82 -15.51 21.40
N HIS A 45 -3.82 -15.57 20.50
CA HIS A 45 -4.72 -16.70 20.36
C HIS A 45 -3.99 -17.98 19.92
N GLY A 46 -3.05 -17.87 18.99
CA GLY A 46 -2.33 -19.05 18.47
C GLY A 46 -1.69 -18.79 17.10
N PRO A 47 -1.26 -19.86 16.42
CA PRO A 47 -0.55 -19.72 15.15
C PRO A 47 -1.42 -19.10 14.04
N ILE A 48 -2.70 -19.51 14.00
CA ILE A 48 -3.67 -19.05 13.02
C ILE A 48 -5.08 -19.15 13.61
N PHE A 49 -5.92 -18.16 13.34
CA PHE A 49 -7.29 -18.08 13.85
C PHE A 49 -8.29 -18.30 12.72
N PHE A 50 -9.26 -19.24 12.91
CA PHE A 50 -10.38 -19.36 11.99
C PHE A 50 -11.51 -18.43 12.41
N HIS A 51 -11.84 -17.49 11.55
CA HIS A 51 -12.89 -16.50 11.76
C HIS A 51 -14.19 -16.99 11.12
N GLU A 52 -15.14 -17.45 11.94
CA GLU A 52 -16.38 -18.11 11.47
C GLU A 52 -17.25 -17.20 10.60
N GLN A 53 -17.38 -15.91 10.95
CA GLN A 53 -18.24 -14.97 10.21
C GLN A 53 -17.78 -14.72 8.78
N THR A 54 -16.47 -14.66 8.55
CA THR A 54 -15.91 -14.46 7.19
C THR A 54 -15.56 -15.77 6.49
N GLY A 55 -15.51 -16.89 7.22
CA GLY A 55 -15.04 -18.17 6.72
C GLY A 55 -13.55 -18.17 6.33
N MET A 56 -12.75 -17.27 6.87
CA MET A 56 -11.33 -17.11 6.56
C MET A 56 -10.44 -17.49 7.75
N PHE A 57 -9.23 -17.92 7.45
CA PHE A 57 -8.15 -18.05 8.43
C PHE A 57 -7.37 -16.74 8.51
N PHE A 58 -6.98 -16.31 9.72
CA PHE A 58 -6.22 -15.10 9.99
C PHE A 58 -4.84 -15.45 10.52
N ALA A 59 -3.79 -15.08 9.78
CA ALA A 59 -2.40 -15.27 10.15
C ALA A 59 -1.80 -13.94 10.60
N SER A 60 -1.47 -13.82 11.89
CA SER A 60 -1.09 -12.56 12.53
C SER A 60 0.33 -12.53 13.11
N ARG A 61 0.97 -13.68 13.34
CA ARG A 61 2.33 -13.79 13.87
C ARG A 61 3.34 -13.75 12.73
N LEU A 62 4.50 -13.13 12.95
CA LEU A 62 5.51 -12.94 11.91
C LEU A 62 6.09 -14.25 11.38
N ASP A 63 6.32 -15.25 12.24
CA ASP A 63 6.78 -16.58 11.83
C ASP A 63 5.79 -17.27 10.88
N ILE A 64 4.51 -17.25 11.21
CA ILE A 64 3.43 -17.84 10.40
C ILE A 64 3.23 -17.09 9.08
N VAL A 65 3.24 -15.75 9.13
CA VAL A 65 3.18 -14.91 7.93
C VAL A 65 4.32 -15.28 6.98
N ASN A 66 5.55 -15.39 7.48
CA ASN A 66 6.71 -15.77 6.68
C ASN A 66 6.59 -17.20 6.10
N GLU A 67 6.05 -18.16 6.85
CA GLU A 67 5.79 -19.53 6.39
C GLU A 67 4.82 -19.51 5.20
N ILE A 68 3.67 -18.84 5.35
CA ILE A 68 2.62 -18.79 4.33
C ILE A 68 3.10 -18.08 3.05
N VAL A 69 3.74 -16.90 3.16
CA VAL A 69 4.12 -16.13 1.96
C VAL A 69 5.33 -16.74 1.22
N ARG A 70 6.07 -17.65 1.87
CA ARG A 70 7.18 -18.38 1.26
C ARG A 70 6.72 -19.56 0.40
N ASP A 71 5.69 -20.26 0.83
CA ASP A 71 5.18 -21.48 0.18
C ASP A 71 4.05 -21.14 -0.80
N THR A 72 4.42 -20.74 -2.01
CA THR A 72 3.47 -20.41 -3.08
C THR A 72 2.81 -21.64 -3.71
N GLU A 73 3.33 -22.86 -3.49
CA GLU A 73 2.72 -24.10 -3.97
C GLU A 73 1.49 -24.46 -3.11
N THR A 74 1.59 -24.25 -1.80
CA THR A 74 0.49 -24.55 -0.85
C THR A 74 -0.45 -23.34 -0.69
N PHE A 75 0.07 -22.11 -0.73
CA PHE A 75 -0.67 -20.86 -0.47
C PHE A 75 -0.61 -19.93 -1.67
N SER A 76 -1.53 -20.15 -2.60
CA SER A 76 -1.61 -19.43 -3.87
C SER A 76 -2.07 -17.97 -3.71
N SER A 77 -1.53 -17.09 -4.55
CA SER A 77 -1.98 -15.70 -4.72
C SER A 77 -3.11 -15.56 -5.74
N GLN A 78 -3.53 -16.65 -6.41
CA GLN A 78 -4.56 -16.64 -7.45
C GLN A 78 -5.95 -16.42 -6.86
N MET A 79 -6.20 -15.21 -6.42
CA MET A 79 -7.51 -14.80 -5.92
C MET A 79 -7.71 -13.30 -6.02
N SER A 80 -8.99 -12.90 -6.08
CA SER A 80 -9.35 -11.49 -6.00
C SER A 80 -9.07 -10.93 -4.60
N ASN A 81 -8.46 -9.75 -4.53
CA ASN A 81 -8.35 -8.98 -3.30
C ASN A 81 -9.66 -8.23 -2.95
N THR A 82 -10.67 -8.29 -3.82
CA THR A 82 -11.99 -7.73 -3.55
C THR A 82 -12.68 -8.55 -2.47
N THR A 83 -13.11 -7.89 -1.40
CA THR A 83 -13.69 -8.54 -0.22
C THR A 83 -15.20 -8.62 -0.27
N THR A 84 -15.83 -7.79 -1.07
CA THR A 84 -17.27 -7.74 -1.31
C THR A 84 -17.57 -7.95 -2.79
N LYS A 85 -18.82 -8.39 -3.07
CA LYS A 85 -19.30 -8.58 -4.44
C LYS A 85 -20.49 -7.66 -4.66
N PRO A 86 -20.63 -7.04 -5.85
CA PRO A 86 -21.83 -6.32 -6.22
C PRO A 86 -23.02 -7.30 -6.32
N ASP A 87 -24.22 -6.78 -6.16
CA ASP A 87 -25.43 -7.53 -6.48
C ASP A 87 -25.59 -7.79 -7.99
N ALA A 88 -26.58 -8.58 -8.38
CA ALA A 88 -26.74 -9.00 -9.76
C ALA A 88 -27.09 -7.85 -10.72
N GLU A 89 -27.78 -6.81 -10.25
CA GLU A 89 -28.13 -5.63 -11.06
C GLU A 89 -26.88 -4.78 -11.29
N THR A 90 -26.17 -4.46 -10.24
CA THR A 90 -24.90 -3.73 -10.28
C THR A 90 -23.88 -4.44 -11.16
N LEU A 91 -23.74 -5.77 -11.01
CA LEU A 91 -22.80 -6.56 -11.83
C LEU A 91 -23.16 -6.51 -13.32
N ARG A 92 -24.45 -6.52 -13.68
CA ARG A 92 -24.90 -6.41 -15.07
C ARG A 92 -24.50 -5.06 -15.67
N GLU A 93 -24.77 -3.95 -14.95
CA GLU A 93 -24.42 -2.60 -15.42
C GLU A 93 -22.91 -2.42 -15.53
N MET A 94 -22.14 -2.90 -14.54
CA MET A 94 -20.67 -2.91 -14.62
C MET A 94 -20.18 -3.67 -15.86
N THR A 95 -20.79 -4.83 -16.16
CA THR A 95 -20.43 -5.64 -17.33
C THR A 95 -20.72 -4.90 -18.63
N GLU A 96 -21.86 -4.21 -18.72
CA GLU A 96 -22.23 -3.38 -19.88
C GLU A 96 -21.20 -2.25 -20.09
N ILE A 97 -20.87 -1.51 -19.03
CA ILE A 97 -19.85 -0.44 -19.08
C ILE A 97 -18.51 -1.01 -19.55
N MET A 98 -18.04 -2.10 -18.93
CA MET A 98 -16.74 -2.69 -19.25
C MET A 98 -16.69 -3.41 -20.60
N SER A 99 -17.83 -3.64 -21.26
CA SER A 99 -17.86 -4.18 -22.63
C SER A 99 -17.22 -3.25 -23.66
N GLU A 100 -17.08 -1.96 -23.33
CA GLU A 100 -16.36 -0.97 -24.15
C GLU A 100 -14.84 -0.98 -23.94
N GLY A 101 -14.35 -1.74 -23.00
CA GLY A 101 -12.93 -1.81 -22.63
C GLY A 101 -12.32 -3.18 -22.92
N TRP A 102 -11.29 -3.51 -22.15
CA TRP A 102 -10.54 -4.76 -22.29
C TRP A 102 -10.76 -5.66 -21.08
N PRO A 103 -10.76 -6.99 -21.26
CA PRO A 103 -10.90 -7.92 -20.16
C PRO A 103 -9.72 -7.80 -19.19
N ARG A 104 -9.98 -8.03 -17.90
CA ARG A 104 -8.93 -8.05 -16.89
C ARG A 104 -7.92 -9.16 -17.17
N ALA A 105 -6.65 -8.85 -17.09
CA ALA A 105 -5.56 -9.83 -17.07
C ALA A 105 -5.00 -9.99 -15.66
N GLU A 106 -4.79 -11.24 -15.26
CA GLU A 106 -4.08 -11.55 -14.02
C GLU A 106 -2.58 -11.47 -14.27
N THR A 107 -1.88 -10.69 -13.48
CA THR A 107 -0.44 -10.48 -13.59
C THR A 107 0.24 -10.56 -12.21
N MET A 108 1.32 -9.85 -11.98
CA MET A 108 2.21 -10.01 -10.82
C MET A 108 1.56 -10.15 -9.45
N LEU A 109 0.44 -9.47 -9.19
CA LEU A 109 -0.17 -9.45 -7.86
C LEU A 109 -0.95 -10.72 -7.54
N THR A 110 -1.60 -11.33 -8.54
CA THR A 110 -2.64 -12.35 -8.39
C THR A 110 -2.31 -13.67 -9.09
N ILE A 111 -1.06 -13.92 -9.41
CA ILE A 111 -0.59 -15.19 -9.99
C ILE A 111 0.62 -15.74 -9.24
N ASP A 112 0.90 -17.01 -9.46
CA ASP A 112 2.02 -17.74 -8.85
C ASP A 112 3.13 -18.04 -9.85
N PRO A 113 4.35 -18.44 -9.39
CA PRO A 113 5.37 -19.00 -10.25
C PRO A 113 4.85 -20.24 -11.02
N PRO A 114 5.32 -20.48 -12.27
CA PRO A 114 6.41 -19.78 -12.95
C PRO A 114 6.00 -18.49 -13.66
N ARG A 115 4.71 -18.30 -13.99
CA ARG A 115 4.21 -17.13 -14.75
C ARG A 115 4.45 -15.81 -14.00
N HIS A 116 4.24 -15.77 -12.69
CA HIS A 116 4.62 -14.64 -11.84
C HIS A 116 6.07 -14.23 -12.06
N THR A 117 7.00 -15.21 -12.05
CA THR A 117 8.42 -14.95 -12.20
C THR A 117 8.76 -14.34 -13.56
N ALA A 118 8.05 -14.76 -14.63
CA ALA A 118 8.22 -14.22 -15.97
C ALA A 118 7.81 -12.72 -16.03
N TYR A 119 6.61 -12.36 -15.57
CA TYR A 119 6.19 -10.96 -15.51
C TYR A 119 7.10 -10.13 -14.62
N ARG A 120 7.41 -10.64 -13.41
CA ARG A 120 8.29 -9.94 -12.48
C ARG A 120 9.66 -9.61 -13.07
N LYS A 121 10.23 -10.52 -13.84
CA LYS A 121 11.52 -10.31 -14.51
C LYS A 121 11.46 -9.16 -15.52
N LEU A 122 10.37 -9.00 -16.26
CA LEU A 122 10.19 -7.87 -17.19
C LEU A 122 10.15 -6.55 -16.42
N VAL A 123 9.27 -6.45 -15.44
CA VAL A 123 9.06 -5.21 -14.67
C VAL A 123 10.29 -4.84 -13.84
N SER A 124 11.03 -5.83 -13.27
CA SER A 124 12.24 -5.56 -12.49
C SER A 124 13.38 -4.95 -13.30
N ARG A 125 13.43 -5.17 -14.62
CA ARG A 125 14.40 -4.49 -15.49
C ARG A 125 14.10 -3.02 -15.62
N THR A 126 12.83 -2.67 -15.70
CA THR A 126 12.34 -1.30 -15.85
C THR A 126 12.40 -0.53 -14.53
N PHE A 127 12.04 -1.18 -13.40
CA PHE A 127 12.14 -0.65 -12.03
C PHE A 127 13.47 -1.05 -11.36
N SER A 128 14.58 -0.99 -12.10
CA SER A 128 15.88 -1.31 -11.53
C SER A 128 16.36 -0.26 -10.54
N ALA A 129 17.18 -0.67 -9.56
CA ALA A 129 17.76 0.25 -8.57
C ALA A 129 18.51 1.43 -9.23
N ARG A 130 19.17 1.20 -10.37
CA ARG A 130 19.85 2.25 -11.13
C ARG A 130 18.87 3.30 -11.66
N ARG A 131 17.73 2.89 -12.24
CA ARG A 131 16.70 3.82 -12.74
C ARG A 131 16.07 4.61 -11.60
N ILE A 132 15.80 3.95 -10.47
CA ILE A 132 15.22 4.59 -9.29
C ILE A 132 16.17 5.63 -8.69
N ILE A 133 17.46 5.33 -8.55
CA ILE A 133 18.46 6.31 -8.08
C ILE A 133 18.51 7.53 -9.03
N ALA A 134 18.37 7.32 -10.33
CA ALA A 134 18.35 8.42 -11.30
C ALA A 134 17.12 9.35 -11.16
N LEU A 135 16.06 8.90 -10.45
CA LEU A 135 14.89 9.73 -10.15
C LEU A 135 15.08 10.63 -8.92
N GLU A 136 16.12 10.42 -8.09
CA GLU A 136 16.27 11.12 -6.79
C GLU A 136 16.24 12.65 -6.94
N GLU A 137 16.95 13.20 -7.91
CA GLU A 137 16.97 14.64 -8.15
C GLU A 137 15.57 15.17 -8.45
N LYS A 138 14.83 14.51 -9.34
CA LYS A 138 13.47 14.90 -9.69
C LYS A 138 12.46 14.71 -8.54
N ILE A 139 12.59 13.64 -7.78
CA ILE A 139 11.78 13.41 -6.58
C ILE A 139 12.02 14.55 -5.57
N ARG A 140 13.27 14.96 -5.38
CA ARG A 140 13.65 16.06 -4.50
C ARG A 140 13.10 17.41 -4.98
N GLU A 141 13.19 17.70 -6.28
CA GLU A 141 12.56 18.89 -6.87
C GLU A 141 11.05 18.91 -6.56
N ILE A 142 10.34 17.80 -6.78
CA ILE A 142 8.90 17.71 -6.52
C ILE A 142 8.60 17.96 -5.04
N ALA A 143 9.37 17.37 -4.12
CA ALA A 143 9.19 17.58 -2.68
C ALA A 143 9.38 19.05 -2.30
N VAL A 144 10.46 19.65 -2.79
CA VAL A 144 10.77 21.07 -2.55
C VAL A 144 9.69 21.99 -3.09
N GLU A 145 9.24 21.80 -4.34
CA GLU A 145 8.16 22.59 -4.92
C GLU A 145 6.88 22.55 -4.09
N LEU A 146 6.49 21.37 -3.59
CA LEU A 146 5.30 21.22 -2.76
C LEU A 146 5.45 21.90 -1.40
N ILE A 147 6.61 21.78 -0.74
CA ILE A 147 6.86 22.42 0.55
C ILE A 147 6.94 23.95 0.39
N GLU A 148 7.55 24.44 -0.71
CA GLU A 148 7.61 25.88 -0.98
C GLU A 148 6.24 26.49 -1.31
N ALA A 149 5.27 25.69 -1.74
CA ALA A 149 3.88 26.13 -1.91
C ALA A 149 3.13 26.32 -0.58
N PHE A 150 3.64 25.80 0.54
CA PHE A 150 3.04 26.03 1.86
C PHE A 150 3.09 27.54 2.22
N PRO A 151 2.17 28.02 3.06
CA PRO A 151 2.26 29.37 3.61
C PRO A 151 3.50 29.53 4.52
N GLU A 152 4.00 30.74 4.68
CA GLU A 152 5.10 31.04 5.63
C GLU A 152 4.75 30.58 7.06
N LYS A 153 3.49 30.77 7.44
CA LYS A 153 2.89 30.30 8.69
C LYS A 153 1.38 30.15 8.52
N GLY A 154 0.81 29.05 9.03
CA GLY A 154 -0.63 28.81 9.00
C GLY A 154 -1.00 27.35 8.95
N THR A 155 -2.27 27.08 8.70
CA THR A 155 -2.82 25.73 8.59
C THR A 155 -2.70 25.20 7.16
N ILE A 156 -2.29 23.95 7.03
CA ILE A 156 -2.31 23.18 5.77
C ILE A 156 -3.04 21.85 5.99
N ASP A 157 -3.62 21.29 4.94
CA ASP A 157 -3.95 19.86 4.90
C ASP A 157 -2.75 19.07 4.37
N PHE A 158 -1.90 18.59 5.27
CA PHE A 158 -0.71 17.80 4.89
C PHE A 158 -1.05 16.58 4.03
N HIS A 159 -2.24 15.98 4.25
CA HIS A 159 -2.71 14.87 3.42
C HIS A 159 -2.86 15.30 1.96
N ALA A 160 -3.66 16.34 1.69
CA ALA A 160 -3.94 16.80 0.32
C ALA A 160 -2.75 17.55 -0.30
N ASP A 161 -2.14 18.48 0.47
CA ASP A 161 -1.13 19.41 -0.05
C ASP A 161 0.23 18.74 -0.28
N PHE A 162 0.53 17.66 0.47
CA PHE A 162 1.81 16.96 0.37
C PHE A 162 1.68 15.45 0.18
N ALA A 163 1.08 14.73 1.12
CA ALA A 163 1.15 13.27 1.16
C ALA A 163 0.49 12.57 -0.04
N VAL A 164 -0.60 13.14 -0.60
CA VAL A 164 -1.22 12.71 -1.86
C VAL A 164 -0.46 13.26 -3.06
N SER A 165 -0.21 14.58 -3.06
CA SER A 165 0.35 15.28 -4.21
C SER A 165 1.76 14.81 -4.58
N PHE A 166 2.57 14.47 -3.57
CA PHE A 166 3.96 14.06 -3.77
C PHE A 166 4.09 12.74 -4.53
N PRO A 167 3.58 11.59 -4.05
CA PRO A 167 3.71 10.33 -4.77
C PRO A 167 2.93 10.30 -6.10
N VAL A 168 1.83 11.03 -6.22
CA VAL A 168 1.10 11.19 -7.49
C VAL A 168 1.99 11.87 -8.53
N ARG A 169 2.71 12.93 -8.18
CA ARG A 169 3.63 13.60 -9.11
C ARG A 169 4.85 12.73 -9.43
N VAL A 170 5.34 11.96 -8.45
CA VAL A 170 6.46 11.03 -8.67
C VAL A 170 6.06 9.92 -9.63
N ILE A 171 4.92 9.25 -9.43
CA ILE A 171 4.49 8.17 -10.33
C ILE A 171 4.09 8.69 -11.71
N HIS A 172 3.49 9.88 -11.80
CA HIS A 172 3.23 10.57 -13.07
C HIS A 172 4.52 10.71 -13.89
N PHE A 173 5.59 11.21 -13.25
CA PHE A 173 6.89 11.36 -13.88
C PHE A 173 7.53 10.00 -14.22
N ALA A 174 7.53 9.05 -13.28
CA ALA A 174 8.16 7.74 -13.44
C ALA A 174 7.53 6.88 -14.55
N LEU A 175 6.23 7.05 -14.81
CA LEU A 175 5.50 6.37 -15.88
C LEU A 175 5.44 7.19 -17.18
N ASN A 176 6.10 8.35 -17.23
CA ASN A 176 6.11 9.25 -18.39
C ASN A 176 4.69 9.54 -18.90
N MET A 177 3.77 9.90 -18.00
CA MET A 177 2.38 10.19 -18.32
C MET A 177 2.23 11.60 -18.91
N ALA A 178 1.21 11.79 -19.74
CA ALA A 178 0.91 13.08 -20.32
C ALA A 178 0.54 14.12 -19.24
N PRO A 179 1.00 15.39 -19.36
CA PRO A 179 0.80 16.40 -18.30
C PRO A 179 -0.67 16.64 -17.93
N GLU A 180 -1.59 16.53 -18.90
CA GLU A 180 -3.02 16.78 -18.72
C GLU A 180 -3.75 15.78 -17.83
N VAL A 181 -3.16 14.59 -17.58
CA VAL A 181 -3.80 13.55 -16.76
C VAL A 181 -3.30 13.53 -15.31
N GLN A 182 -2.33 14.36 -14.95
CA GLN A 182 -1.80 14.40 -13.57
C GLN A 182 -2.92 14.53 -12.53
N GLY A 183 -3.91 15.39 -12.79
CA GLY A 183 -5.06 15.60 -11.90
C GLY A 183 -6.07 14.45 -11.85
N LYS A 184 -5.94 13.44 -12.73
CA LYS A 184 -6.83 12.27 -12.77
C LYS A 184 -6.28 11.06 -12.03
N ILE A 185 -4.96 11.00 -11.79
CA ILE A 185 -4.26 9.83 -11.26
C ILE A 185 -4.85 9.40 -9.91
N LYS A 186 -5.07 10.36 -8.99
CA LYS A 186 -5.65 10.04 -7.66
C LYS A 186 -7.05 9.43 -7.82
N GLY A 187 -7.92 10.04 -8.64
CA GLY A 187 -9.26 9.49 -8.89
C GLY A 187 -9.24 8.08 -9.49
N TRP A 188 -8.38 7.83 -10.49
CA TRP A 188 -8.22 6.50 -11.06
C TRP A 188 -7.68 5.47 -10.07
N SER A 189 -6.82 5.90 -9.15
CA SER A 189 -6.30 5.04 -8.08
C SER A 189 -7.38 4.71 -7.06
N ASP A 190 -8.16 5.70 -6.63
CA ASP A 190 -9.28 5.51 -5.72
C ASP A 190 -10.31 4.53 -6.29
N ASP A 191 -10.68 4.70 -7.58
CA ASP A 191 -11.59 3.82 -8.28
C ASP A 191 -11.06 2.38 -8.39
N ALA A 192 -9.75 2.21 -8.52
CA ALA A 192 -9.13 0.89 -8.61
C ALA A 192 -9.11 0.14 -7.27
N VAL A 193 -9.01 0.86 -6.14
CA VAL A 193 -8.94 0.25 -4.80
C VAL A 193 -10.27 0.30 -4.04
N ALA A 194 -11.30 0.96 -4.57
CA ALA A 194 -12.55 1.24 -3.87
C ALA A 194 -13.19 0.01 -3.18
N ALA A 195 -13.13 -1.15 -3.83
CA ALA A 195 -13.69 -2.41 -3.32
C ALA A 195 -12.70 -3.24 -2.46
N ILE A 196 -11.49 -2.72 -2.22
CA ILE A 196 -10.47 -3.46 -1.44
C ILE A 196 -10.66 -3.17 0.05
N GLY A 197 -11.19 -4.14 0.78
CA GLY A 197 -11.43 -4.02 2.22
C GLY A 197 -12.60 -3.13 2.60
N ASN A 198 -13.50 -2.82 1.65
CA ASN A 198 -14.62 -1.92 1.83
C ASN A 198 -15.93 -2.48 1.23
N LYS A 199 -17.07 -1.95 1.68
CA LYS A 199 -18.40 -2.21 1.08
C LYS A 199 -18.80 -0.99 0.26
N LEU A 200 -19.19 -1.23 -0.99
CA LEU A 200 -19.63 -0.18 -1.91
C LEU A 200 -21.14 -0.25 -2.13
N THR A 201 -21.75 0.91 -2.26
CA THR A 201 -23.10 1.08 -2.79
C THR A 201 -23.12 0.85 -4.30
N HIS A 202 -24.32 0.72 -4.89
CA HIS A 202 -24.49 0.62 -6.35
C HIS A 202 -23.80 1.78 -7.07
N ASP A 203 -24.06 3.02 -6.65
CA ASP A 203 -23.51 4.22 -7.32
C ASP A 203 -21.99 4.28 -7.24
N GLU A 204 -21.39 3.86 -6.12
CA GLU A 204 -19.94 3.79 -5.94
C GLU A 204 -19.30 2.72 -6.85
N TRP A 205 -19.94 1.55 -6.98
CA TRP A 205 -19.50 0.53 -7.94
C TRP A 205 -19.50 1.05 -9.36
N ILE A 206 -20.60 1.71 -9.79
CA ILE A 206 -20.74 2.25 -11.14
C ILE A 206 -19.75 3.39 -11.39
N LYS A 207 -19.56 4.29 -10.41
CA LYS A 207 -18.55 5.35 -10.48
C LYS A 207 -17.14 4.76 -10.68
N ALA A 208 -16.75 3.83 -9.83
CA ALA A 208 -15.43 3.20 -9.89
C ALA A 208 -15.22 2.45 -11.22
N THR A 209 -16.26 1.76 -11.73
CA THR A 209 -16.20 1.07 -13.02
C THR A 209 -15.99 2.05 -14.18
N LYS A 210 -16.69 3.19 -14.19
CA LYS A 210 -16.50 4.24 -15.21
C LYS A 210 -15.09 4.83 -15.18
N GLY A 211 -14.54 5.11 -13.99
CA GLY A 211 -13.18 5.61 -13.84
C GLY A 211 -12.14 4.60 -14.30
N GLN A 212 -12.34 3.30 -14.02
CA GLN A 212 -11.47 2.24 -14.52
C GLN A 212 -11.52 2.14 -16.06
N LEU A 213 -12.69 2.27 -16.68
CA LEU A 213 -12.81 2.29 -18.14
C LEU A 213 -12.10 3.51 -18.75
N GLU A 214 -12.27 4.71 -18.15
CA GLU A 214 -11.54 5.93 -18.58
C GLU A 214 -10.03 5.71 -18.53
N ASN A 215 -9.53 5.15 -17.44
CA ASN A 215 -8.12 4.83 -17.28
C ASN A 215 -7.62 3.83 -18.32
N GLN A 216 -8.40 2.77 -18.64
CA GLN A 216 -8.06 1.82 -19.70
C GLN A 216 -7.96 2.52 -21.06
N LYS A 217 -8.93 3.37 -21.41
CA LYS A 217 -8.96 4.09 -22.69
C LYS A 217 -7.76 5.04 -22.84
N TYR A 218 -7.36 5.72 -21.75
CA TYR A 218 -6.15 6.53 -21.74
C TYR A 218 -4.90 5.70 -22.02
N TRP A 219 -4.70 4.62 -21.26
CA TRP A 219 -3.51 3.79 -21.43
C TRP A 219 -3.47 3.05 -22.77
N PHE A 220 -4.63 2.72 -23.33
CA PHE A 220 -4.69 2.15 -24.69
C PHE A 220 -4.19 3.15 -25.74
N SER A 221 -4.62 4.40 -25.66
CA SER A 221 -4.14 5.45 -26.56
C SER A 221 -2.63 5.67 -26.45
N GLU A 222 -2.11 5.65 -25.21
CA GLU A 222 -0.67 5.78 -24.97
C GLU A 222 0.11 4.55 -25.47
N TYR A 223 -0.46 3.36 -25.31
CA TYR A 223 0.12 2.11 -25.82
C TYR A 223 0.25 2.10 -27.34
N GLU A 224 -0.79 2.52 -28.07
CA GLU A 224 -0.73 2.65 -29.54
C GLU A 224 0.36 3.63 -29.99
N LYS A 225 0.52 4.76 -29.28
CA LYS A 225 1.60 5.73 -29.55
C LYS A 225 2.97 5.10 -29.37
N ARG A 226 3.19 4.33 -28.27
CA ARG A 226 4.48 3.66 -27.97
C ARG A 226 4.76 2.49 -28.90
N LEU A 227 3.74 1.82 -29.44
CA LEU A 227 3.95 0.82 -30.51
C LEU A 227 4.50 1.46 -31.78
N ALA A 228 4.01 2.67 -32.13
CA ALA A 228 4.43 3.38 -33.33
C ALA A 228 5.75 4.13 -33.18
N ASP A 229 5.99 4.72 -31.98
CA ASP A 229 7.15 5.54 -31.65
C ASP A 229 7.62 5.26 -30.22
N PRO A 230 8.49 4.26 -30.02
CA PRO A 230 8.98 3.86 -28.71
C PRO A 230 9.72 4.99 -27.98
N GLN A 231 9.42 5.14 -26.69
CA GLN A 231 10.07 6.10 -25.80
C GLN A 231 10.95 5.36 -24.76
N GLU A 232 11.80 6.09 -24.05
CA GLU A 232 12.58 5.51 -22.93
C GLU A 232 11.71 5.42 -21.64
N ASP A 233 10.60 4.67 -21.71
CA ASP A 233 9.64 4.53 -20.61
C ASP A 233 9.17 3.09 -20.39
N VAL A 234 8.50 2.88 -19.24
CA VAL A 234 7.97 1.57 -18.81
C VAL A 234 6.97 1.01 -19.83
N LEU A 235 6.11 1.88 -20.38
CA LEU A 235 5.06 1.47 -21.31
C LEU A 235 5.67 0.94 -22.62
N SER A 236 6.69 1.62 -23.16
CA SER A 236 7.43 1.17 -24.35
C SER A 236 8.17 -0.14 -24.09
N ASP A 237 8.84 -0.24 -22.92
CA ASP A 237 9.53 -1.48 -22.52
C ASP A 237 8.58 -2.68 -22.50
N LEU A 238 7.36 -2.51 -21.95
CA LEU A 238 6.35 -3.56 -21.88
C LEU A 238 5.70 -3.85 -23.23
N ALA A 239 5.38 -2.82 -24.03
CA ALA A 239 4.74 -2.96 -25.35
C ALA A 239 5.62 -3.74 -26.32
N HIS A 240 6.94 -3.62 -26.20
CA HIS A 240 7.91 -4.27 -27.07
C HIS A 240 8.58 -5.49 -26.43
N ALA A 241 8.25 -5.85 -25.19
CA ALA A 241 8.85 -6.98 -24.49
C ALA A 241 8.61 -8.33 -25.21
N ASP A 242 9.63 -9.17 -25.21
CA ASP A 242 9.48 -10.59 -25.53
C ASP A 242 9.20 -11.34 -24.22
N PHE A 243 7.94 -11.75 -24.03
CA PHE A 243 7.50 -12.43 -22.83
C PHE A 243 7.74 -13.93 -22.94
N PRO A 244 8.59 -14.51 -22.05
CA PRO A 244 8.81 -15.95 -22.01
C PRO A 244 7.62 -16.62 -21.31
N ASP A 245 6.55 -16.86 -22.05
CA ASP A 245 5.32 -17.45 -21.52
C ASP A 245 5.57 -18.91 -21.14
N PRO A 246 5.37 -19.31 -19.86
CA PRO A 246 5.57 -20.68 -19.43
C PRO A 246 4.71 -21.75 -20.14
N ASP A 247 3.64 -21.32 -20.80
CA ASP A 247 2.76 -22.24 -21.56
C ASP A 247 3.26 -22.50 -22.98
N LEU A 248 4.33 -21.79 -23.41
CA LEU A 248 4.98 -22.01 -24.69
C LEU A 248 6.16 -23.00 -24.55
N PRO A 249 6.58 -23.62 -25.65
CA PRO A 249 7.81 -24.43 -25.66
C PRO A 249 9.02 -23.64 -25.13
N GLU A 250 9.98 -24.36 -24.51
CA GLU A 250 11.17 -23.74 -23.93
C GLU A 250 11.94 -22.91 -24.97
N GLY A 251 12.21 -21.66 -24.62
CA GLY A 251 12.92 -20.71 -25.49
C GLY A 251 12.02 -19.90 -26.41
N GLU A 252 10.74 -20.22 -26.52
CA GLU A 252 9.77 -19.39 -27.25
C GLU A 252 9.25 -18.23 -26.42
N THR A 253 8.91 -17.15 -27.11
CA THR A 253 8.37 -15.93 -26.51
C THR A 253 7.18 -15.44 -27.31
N ARG A 254 6.32 -14.64 -26.68
CA ARG A 254 5.27 -13.86 -27.36
C ARG A 254 5.31 -12.42 -26.91
N LYS A 255 4.60 -11.55 -27.60
CA LYS A 255 4.34 -10.20 -27.12
C LYS A 255 3.26 -10.24 -26.04
N LEU A 256 3.31 -9.26 -25.13
CA LEU A 256 2.20 -9.03 -24.21
C LEU A 256 0.99 -8.46 -24.94
N GLU A 257 -0.20 -8.92 -24.58
CA GLU A 257 -1.43 -8.29 -25.01
C GLU A 257 -1.65 -6.96 -24.23
N PHE A 258 -2.44 -6.05 -24.81
CA PHE A 258 -2.67 -4.75 -24.16
C PHE A 258 -3.22 -4.89 -22.74
N ASN A 259 -4.15 -5.80 -22.51
CA ASN A 259 -4.72 -6.02 -21.17
C ASN A 259 -3.69 -6.48 -20.12
N GLU A 260 -2.65 -7.22 -20.53
CA GLU A 260 -1.53 -7.60 -19.67
C GLU A 260 -0.64 -6.38 -19.38
N VAL A 261 -0.31 -5.59 -20.40
CA VAL A 261 0.43 -4.34 -20.27
C VAL A 261 -0.31 -3.37 -19.36
N TYR A 262 -1.61 -3.17 -19.61
CA TYR A 262 -2.48 -2.32 -18.79
C TYR A 262 -2.53 -2.79 -17.33
N SER A 263 -2.72 -4.09 -17.10
CA SER A 263 -2.75 -4.64 -15.75
C SER A 263 -1.47 -4.34 -14.97
N ILE A 264 -0.30 -4.46 -15.62
CA ILE A 264 1.00 -4.14 -15.00
C ILE A 264 1.12 -2.63 -14.71
N ILE A 265 0.81 -1.78 -15.69
CA ILE A 265 0.91 -0.32 -15.54
C ILE A 265 -0.05 0.20 -14.47
N GLN A 266 -1.29 -0.30 -14.45
CA GLN A 266 -2.28 0.06 -13.43
C GLN A 266 -1.79 -0.34 -12.03
N GLN A 267 -1.25 -1.55 -11.86
CA GLN A 267 -0.69 -1.98 -10.57
C GLN A 267 0.43 -1.06 -10.12
N LEU A 268 1.34 -0.65 -11.01
CA LEU A 268 2.43 0.26 -10.67
C LEU A 268 1.92 1.65 -10.29
N MET A 269 0.96 2.19 -11.05
CA MET A 269 0.36 3.51 -10.81
C MET A 269 -0.34 3.54 -9.45
N VAL A 270 -1.26 2.61 -9.20
CA VAL A 270 -2.08 2.58 -8.00
C VAL A 270 -1.24 2.29 -6.75
N ALA A 271 -0.43 1.23 -6.79
CA ALA A 271 0.39 0.84 -5.64
C ALA A 271 1.42 1.89 -5.26
N GLY A 272 1.93 2.66 -6.23
CA GLY A 272 2.96 3.67 -6.02
C GLY A 272 2.45 4.91 -5.27
N ASN A 273 1.19 5.31 -5.46
CA ASN A 273 0.68 6.50 -4.79
C ASN A 273 -0.10 6.21 -3.50
N GLU A 274 -1.02 5.23 -3.50
CA GLU A 274 -1.90 4.96 -2.36
C GLU A 274 -1.16 4.60 -1.07
N THR A 275 -0.20 3.68 -1.17
CA THR A 275 0.53 3.21 0.01
C THR A 275 1.51 4.25 0.54
N THR A 276 2.18 5.00 -0.34
CA THR A 276 3.12 6.06 0.04
C THR A 276 2.39 7.22 0.71
N THR A 277 1.22 7.63 0.22
CA THR A 277 0.35 8.61 0.87
C THR A 277 0.05 8.24 2.32
N LYS A 278 -0.42 7.00 2.54
CA LYS A 278 -0.80 6.51 3.87
C LYS A 278 0.42 6.42 4.81
N PHE A 279 1.55 5.97 4.29
CA PHE A 279 2.82 5.92 5.01
C PHE A 279 3.31 7.32 5.45
N LEU A 280 3.29 8.30 4.55
CA LEU A 280 3.76 9.66 4.85
C LEU A 280 2.89 10.34 5.92
N ASN A 281 1.56 10.23 5.81
CA ASN A 281 0.63 10.78 6.81
C ASN A 281 0.87 10.19 8.21
N GLU A 282 0.93 8.86 8.29
CA GLU A 282 1.07 8.18 9.58
C GLU A 282 2.44 8.46 10.22
N THR A 283 3.50 8.49 9.41
CA THR A 283 4.85 8.81 9.91
C THR A 283 4.94 10.26 10.37
N MET A 284 4.33 11.22 9.63
CA MET A 284 4.26 12.61 10.08
C MET A 284 3.50 12.73 11.41
N ARG A 285 2.35 12.06 11.55
CA ARG A 285 1.59 12.03 12.81
C ARG A 285 2.46 11.53 13.97
N ILE A 286 3.17 10.41 13.77
CA ILE A 286 4.06 9.84 14.79
C ILE A 286 5.19 10.81 15.17
N LEU A 287 5.81 11.49 14.20
CA LEU A 287 6.89 12.44 14.46
C LEU A 287 6.40 13.66 15.25
N ILE A 288 5.15 14.10 15.04
CA ILE A 288 4.55 15.18 15.84
C ILE A 288 4.24 14.72 17.26
N GLU A 289 3.71 13.50 17.42
CA GLU A 289 3.42 12.92 18.75
C GLU A 289 4.69 12.59 19.54
N GLN A 290 5.82 12.38 18.85
CA GLN A 290 7.11 12.03 19.43
C GLN A 290 8.21 13.00 18.97
N PRO A 291 8.18 14.27 19.45
CA PRO A 291 9.01 15.37 18.94
C PRO A 291 10.51 15.11 19.00
N GLN A 292 10.97 14.24 19.91
CA GLN A 292 12.38 13.87 20.00
C GLN A 292 12.93 13.25 18.69
N TRP A 293 12.05 12.57 17.90
CA TRP A 293 12.48 11.97 16.65
C TRP A 293 12.51 12.97 15.50
N TRP A 294 11.63 13.98 15.54
CA TRP A 294 11.73 15.12 14.62
C TRP A 294 13.03 15.91 14.87
N GLU A 295 13.33 16.22 16.15
CA GLU A 295 14.55 16.93 16.54
C GLU A 295 15.82 16.14 16.18
N ALA A 296 15.81 14.82 16.38
CA ALA A 296 16.91 13.95 15.99
C ALA A 296 17.11 13.94 14.46
N LEU A 297 16.02 13.84 13.69
CA LEU A 297 16.06 13.87 12.24
C LEU A 297 16.50 15.25 11.71
N GLU A 298 16.12 16.34 12.37
CA GLU A 298 16.56 17.70 12.02
C GLU A 298 18.07 17.85 12.21
N ASN A 299 18.64 17.25 13.26
CA ASN A 299 20.07 17.31 13.55
C ASN A 299 20.90 16.41 12.63
N ASP A 300 20.35 15.32 12.14
CA ASP A 300 21.01 14.38 11.20
C ASP A 300 20.02 13.83 10.16
N PRO A 301 19.59 14.68 9.19
CA PRO A 301 18.61 14.25 8.18
C PRO A 301 19.08 13.06 7.35
N GLU A 302 20.34 13.03 6.93
CA GLU A 302 20.87 11.97 6.06
C GLU A 302 21.09 10.65 6.81
N GLY A 303 21.57 10.72 8.06
CA GLY A 303 21.84 9.53 8.87
C GLY A 303 20.60 8.87 9.43
N LEU A 304 19.57 9.63 9.77
CA LEU A 304 18.38 9.09 10.45
C LEU A 304 17.18 8.85 9.52
N ALA A 305 17.11 9.52 8.35
CA ALA A 305 15.93 9.42 7.46
C ALA A 305 15.60 7.97 7.07
N TYR A 306 16.60 7.14 6.81
CA TYR A 306 16.39 5.73 6.51
C TYR A 306 15.69 4.99 7.66
N GLY A 307 16.13 5.20 8.89
CA GLY A 307 15.50 4.60 10.06
C GLY A 307 14.06 5.07 10.27
N VAL A 308 13.80 6.37 10.09
CA VAL A 308 12.44 6.95 10.15
C VAL A 308 11.52 6.32 9.09
N VAL A 309 12.03 6.09 7.88
CA VAL A 309 11.26 5.44 6.81
C VAL A 309 10.93 3.98 7.14
N GLU A 310 11.93 3.17 7.53
CA GLU A 310 11.69 1.74 7.83
C GLU A 310 10.75 1.57 9.03
N GLU A 311 10.96 2.35 10.11
CA GLU A 311 10.12 2.26 11.30
C GLU A 311 8.73 2.85 11.04
N GLY A 312 8.63 3.91 10.26
CA GLY A 312 7.37 4.46 9.79
C GLY A 312 6.57 3.44 8.98
N LEU A 313 7.21 2.73 8.06
CA LEU A 313 6.59 1.64 7.28
C LEU A 313 6.15 0.47 8.17
N ARG A 314 6.96 0.08 9.16
CA ARG A 314 6.61 -0.96 10.12
C ARG A 314 5.35 -0.58 10.91
N MET A 315 5.33 0.62 11.48
CA MET A 315 4.24 1.09 12.35
C MET A 315 2.96 1.40 11.57
N SER A 316 3.06 2.04 10.41
CA SER A 316 1.89 2.38 9.59
C SER A 316 1.32 1.15 8.89
N SER A 317 2.17 0.29 8.34
CA SER A 317 1.75 -0.85 7.52
C SER A 317 0.58 -0.48 6.60
N PRO A 318 0.77 0.42 5.61
CA PRO A 318 -0.33 0.97 4.80
C PRO A 318 -1.21 -0.11 4.17
N ASN A 319 -0.59 -1.21 3.73
CA ASN A 319 -1.28 -2.45 3.40
C ASN A 319 -1.29 -3.34 4.63
N GLN A 320 -2.46 -3.46 5.28
CA GLN A 320 -2.63 -4.22 6.51
C GLN A 320 -2.43 -5.72 6.31
N GLY A 321 -2.68 -6.23 5.11
CA GLY A 321 -2.50 -7.63 4.77
C GLY A 321 -3.06 -7.99 3.41
N LEU A 322 -2.65 -9.14 2.89
CA LEU A 322 -3.10 -9.70 1.63
C LEU A 322 -3.65 -11.11 1.85
N PHE A 323 -4.30 -11.63 0.82
CA PHE A 323 -4.96 -12.92 0.91
C PHE A 323 -4.15 -14.02 0.23
N ARG A 324 -4.37 -15.25 0.70
CA ARG A 324 -3.93 -16.49 0.04
C ARG A 324 -5.08 -17.47 0.00
N VAL A 325 -4.99 -18.45 -0.88
CA VAL A 325 -5.89 -19.61 -0.90
C VAL A 325 -5.08 -20.90 -0.78
N ALA A 326 -5.52 -21.81 0.08
CA ALA A 326 -4.91 -23.12 0.22
C ALA A 326 -5.19 -23.96 -1.04
N THR A 327 -4.14 -24.44 -1.74
CA THR A 327 -4.27 -25.25 -2.95
C THR A 327 -4.54 -26.73 -2.65
N LYS A 328 -4.30 -27.15 -1.43
CA LYS A 328 -4.49 -28.52 -0.92
C LYS A 328 -4.79 -28.48 0.58
N ASP A 329 -5.29 -29.59 1.12
CA ASP A 329 -5.38 -29.75 2.58
C ASP A 329 -3.99 -29.62 3.18
N THR A 330 -3.85 -28.78 4.21
CA THR A 330 -2.58 -28.50 4.87
C THR A 330 -2.79 -28.25 6.36
N GLU A 331 -1.70 -28.07 7.09
CA GLU A 331 -1.70 -27.81 8.52
C GLU A 331 -0.61 -26.81 8.89
N ILE A 332 -0.92 -25.85 9.75
CA ILE A 332 0.03 -24.91 10.35
C ILE A 332 0.00 -25.08 11.87
N GLN A 333 1.10 -25.58 12.44
CA GLN A 333 1.27 -25.79 13.89
C GLN A 333 0.06 -26.48 14.56
N GLY A 334 -0.48 -27.53 13.95
CA GLY A 334 -1.62 -28.31 14.49
C GLY A 334 -3.00 -27.82 14.04
N VAL A 335 -3.12 -26.67 13.39
CA VAL A 335 -4.39 -26.16 12.86
C VAL A 335 -4.57 -26.62 11.42
N LYS A 336 -5.60 -27.43 11.17
CA LYS A 336 -5.94 -27.95 9.83
C LYS A 336 -6.58 -26.86 8.97
N ILE A 337 -6.10 -26.70 7.75
CA ILE A 337 -6.58 -25.75 6.75
C ILE A 337 -7.02 -26.56 5.52
N PRO A 338 -8.33 -26.70 5.28
CA PRO A 338 -8.83 -27.41 4.10
C PRO A 338 -8.45 -26.72 2.79
N GLN A 339 -8.33 -27.50 1.72
CA GLN A 339 -8.20 -26.98 0.35
C GLN A 339 -9.31 -25.95 0.03
N GLY A 340 -8.95 -24.87 -0.66
CA GLY A 340 -9.85 -23.78 -1.01
C GLY A 340 -10.09 -22.75 0.11
N SER A 341 -9.55 -22.98 1.32
CA SER A 341 -9.63 -22.02 2.42
C SER A 341 -8.92 -20.73 2.06
N ARG A 342 -9.57 -19.59 2.37
CA ARG A 342 -8.96 -18.26 2.27
C ARG A 342 -8.20 -17.94 3.55
N ILE A 343 -7.02 -17.39 3.39
CA ILE A 343 -6.17 -16.96 4.51
C ILE A 343 -5.88 -15.46 4.36
N TRP A 344 -6.24 -14.66 5.36
CA TRP A 344 -5.78 -13.27 5.45
C TRP A 344 -4.44 -13.23 6.17
N VAL A 345 -3.40 -12.86 5.45
CA VAL A 345 -2.03 -12.72 5.96
C VAL A 345 -1.86 -11.29 6.43
N ILE A 346 -1.88 -11.06 7.76
CA ILE A 346 -1.99 -9.73 8.36
C ILE A 346 -0.60 -9.16 8.63
N PHE A 347 -0.06 -8.41 7.68
CA PHE A 347 1.27 -7.78 7.77
C PHE A 347 1.36 -6.80 8.93
N ALA A 348 0.31 -5.99 9.14
CA ALA A 348 0.27 -5.01 10.22
C ALA A 348 0.33 -5.65 11.61
N ALA A 349 -0.32 -6.81 11.78
CA ALA A 349 -0.21 -7.57 13.02
C ALA A 349 1.20 -8.15 13.20
N ALA A 350 1.77 -8.74 12.15
CA ALA A 350 3.11 -9.32 12.17
C ALA A 350 4.21 -8.26 12.42
N ASN A 351 4.02 -7.03 11.92
CA ASN A 351 4.94 -5.91 12.16
C ASN A 351 4.92 -5.38 13.60
N ARG A 352 3.97 -5.84 14.42
CA ARG A 352 3.86 -5.55 15.85
C ARG A 352 4.07 -6.79 16.73
N ASP A 353 4.73 -7.81 16.16
CA ASP A 353 5.06 -9.05 16.90
C ASP A 353 6.20 -8.80 17.88
N GLN A 354 5.88 -8.85 19.19
CA GLN A 354 6.84 -8.59 20.28
C GLN A 354 7.95 -9.64 20.34
N GLN A 355 7.75 -10.85 19.81
CA GLN A 355 8.79 -11.86 19.74
C GLN A 355 9.96 -11.43 18.83
N THR A 356 9.64 -10.63 17.79
CA THR A 356 10.63 -10.12 16.86
C THR A 356 11.09 -8.72 17.23
N PHE A 357 10.15 -7.81 17.55
CA PHE A 357 10.46 -6.38 17.69
C PHE A 357 10.60 -5.91 19.15
N GLY A 358 10.48 -6.81 20.14
CA GLY A 358 10.57 -6.44 21.55
C GLY A 358 9.49 -5.45 21.95
N ASP A 359 9.83 -4.18 22.20
CA ASP A 359 8.85 -3.11 22.37
C ASP A 359 8.27 -2.70 21.01
N ALA A 360 7.39 -3.54 20.49
CA ALA A 360 6.86 -3.45 19.13
C ALA A 360 5.89 -2.26 18.94
N GLU A 361 5.33 -1.72 20.02
CA GLU A 361 4.40 -0.58 19.97
C GLU A 361 5.13 0.77 20.02
N SER A 362 6.41 0.80 20.35
CA SER A 362 7.23 2.02 20.35
C SER A 362 7.81 2.28 18.96
N PHE A 363 7.76 3.54 18.53
CA PHE A 363 8.49 4.00 17.36
C PHE A 363 9.95 4.27 17.73
N ASP A 364 10.87 3.52 17.12
CA ASP A 364 12.30 3.64 17.33
C ASP A 364 13.06 3.49 16.00
N PRO A 365 13.41 4.59 15.34
CA PRO A 365 14.12 4.56 14.05
C PRO A 365 15.58 4.07 14.15
N THR A 366 16.05 3.74 15.35
CA THR A 366 17.41 3.23 15.60
C THR A 366 17.45 1.71 15.85
N ARG A 367 16.32 1.01 15.73
CA ARG A 367 16.26 -0.45 15.92
C ARG A 367 17.28 -1.18 15.07
N GLU A 368 17.92 -2.18 15.62
CA GLU A 368 18.87 -3.05 14.89
C GLU A 368 18.16 -3.89 13.80
N ASN A 369 16.89 -4.25 14.02
CA ASN A 369 16.09 -5.14 13.18
C ASN A 369 15.02 -4.41 12.33
N LEU A 370 15.26 -3.16 11.95
CA LEU A 370 14.37 -2.36 11.10
C LEU A 370 13.93 -3.08 9.82
N LYS A 371 14.81 -3.89 9.21
CA LYS A 371 14.55 -4.59 7.94
C LYS A 371 13.72 -5.87 8.08
N ASP A 372 13.40 -6.29 9.31
CA ASP A 372 12.66 -7.54 9.53
C ASP A 372 11.16 -7.38 9.33
N HIS A 373 10.66 -6.15 9.24
CA HIS A 373 9.26 -5.89 8.97
C HIS A 373 8.78 -6.44 7.62
N VAL A 374 7.48 -6.69 7.53
CA VAL A 374 6.81 -7.24 6.34
C VAL A 374 5.87 -6.24 5.67
N ALA A 375 6.04 -4.93 5.87
CA ALA A 375 5.23 -3.89 5.23
C ALA A 375 5.30 -3.95 3.69
N PHE A 376 6.40 -4.45 3.14
CA PHE A 376 6.59 -4.70 1.72
C PHE A 376 6.34 -6.17 1.30
N GLY A 377 5.74 -6.97 2.18
CA GLY A 377 5.70 -8.42 1.99
C GLY A 377 7.10 -9.05 2.03
N LYS A 378 7.22 -10.31 1.62
CA LYS A 378 8.51 -11.03 1.49
C LYS A 378 8.47 -12.02 0.33
N TRP A 379 9.62 -12.57 -0.04
CA TRP A 379 9.83 -13.65 -1.02
C TRP A 379 9.35 -13.28 -2.43
N HIS A 380 8.60 -14.17 -3.10
CA HIS A 380 8.19 -14.00 -4.49
C HIS A 380 7.40 -12.69 -4.74
N HIS A 381 6.53 -12.33 -3.82
CA HIS A 381 5.70 -11.12 -3.89
C HIS A 381 6.27 -9.92 -3.10
N PHE A 382 7.56 -9.93 -2.75
CA PHE A 382 8.21 -8.74 -2.18
C PHE A 382 7.96 -7.51 -3.06
N CYS A 383 7.55 -6.39 -2.50
CA CYS A 383 7.14 -5.21 -3.23
C CYS A 383 8.21 -4.74 -4.23
N ILE A 384 7.83 -4.64 -5.51
CA ILE A 384 8.74 -4.18 -6.55
C ILE A 384 9.04 -2.69 -6.44
N GLY A 385 8.10 -1.91 -5.90
CA GLY A 385 8.22 -0.47 -5.63
C GLY A 385 8.98 -0.12 -4.34
N ALA A 386 9.41 -1.12 -3.53
CA ALA A 386 10.06 -0.84 -2.25
C ALA A 386 11.26 0.12 -2.33
N PRO A 387 12.15 0.04 -3.33
CA PRO A 387 13.22 1.01 -3.47
C PRO A 387 12.73 2.43 -3.76
N LEU A 388 11.66 2.60 -4.56
CA LEU A 388 11.08 3.90 -4.87
C LEU A 388 10.39 4.49 -3.64
N SER A 389 9.54 3.73 -2.95
CA SER A 389 8.84 4.18 -1.74
C SER A 389 9.82 4.60 -0.62
N ARG A 390 10.93 3.87 -0.47
CA ARG A 390 12.00 4.24 0.47
C ARG A 390 12.67 5.56 0.09
N LEU A 391 12.93 5.75 -1.19
CA LEU A 391 13.53 6.97 -1.70
C LEU A 391 12.57 8.16 -1.53
N GLU A 392 11.30 7.99 -1.85
CA GLU A 392 10.27 9.01 -1.62
C GLU A 392 10.18 9.40 -0.15
N GLY A 393 10.08 8.42 0.77
CA GLY A 393 10.03 8.69 2.19
C GLY A 393 11.29 9.40 2.71
N LYS A 394 12.48 8.93 2.29
CA LYS A 394 13.76 9.55 2.64
C LYS A 394 13.78 11.02 2.20
N VAL A 395 13.52 11.28 0.93
CA VAL A 395 13.56 12.64 0.38
C VAL A 395 12.50 13.53 1.03
N ALA A 396 11.27 13.02 1.22
CA ALA A 396 10.19 13.77 1.86
C ALA A 396 10.59 14.27 3.26
N PHE A 397 11.06 13.37 4.14
CA PHE A 397 11.39 13.76 5.52
C PHE A 397 12.67 14.58 5.60
N GLU A 398 13.69 14.33 4.76
CA GLU A 398 14.87 15.20 4.66
C GLU A 398 14.50 16.63 4.28
N GLU A 399 13.61 16.82 3.30
CA GLU A 399 13.26 18.15 2.81
C GLU A 399 12.27 18.87 3.72
N LEU A 400 11.37 18.14 4.38
CA LEU A 400 10.45 18.70 5.38
C LEU A 400 11.21 19.28 6.58
N VAL A 401 12.09 18.51 7.23
CA VAL A 401 12.83 19.00 8.42
C VAL A 401 13.78 20.16 8.10
N LYS A 402 14.27 20.25 6.86
CA LYS A 402 15.11 21.38 6.42
C LYS A 402 14.33 22.69 6.26
N ARG A 403 13.02 22.63 5.94
CA ARG A 403 12.24 23.80 5.49
C ARG A 403 11.15 24.24 6.42
N ILE A 404 10.62 23.34 7.25
CA ILE A 404 9.61 23.69 8.24
C ILE A 404 10.08 23.36 9.65
N LYS A 405 9.60 24.13 10.62
CA LYS A 405 9.75 23.78 12.04
C LYS A 405 8.88 22.59 12.37
N LEU A 406 9.10 21.91 13.52
CA LEU A 406 8.20 20.86 13.98
C LEU A 406 6.74 21.36 13.95
N PRO A 407 5.87 20.75 13.15
CA PRO A 407 4.47 21.15 13.09
C PRO A 407 3.71 20.78 14.37
N THR A 408 2.53 21.34 14.52
CA THR A 408 1.55 20.91 15.52
C THR A 408 0.24 20.54 14.86
N PHE A 409 -0.57 19.71 15.50
CA PHE A 409 -1.89 19.40 14.97
C PHE A 409 -2.81 20.62 15.04
N SER A 410 -3.56 20.87 13.95
CA SER A 410 -4.66 21.80 13.97
C SER A 410 -5.75 21.32 14.97
N PRO A 411 -6.42 22.23 15.69
CA PRO A 411 -7.54 21.87 16.57
C PRO A 411 -8.70 21.17 15.86
N ASN A 412 -8.77 21.28 14.54
CA ASN A 412 -9.86 20.73 13.72
C ASN A 412 -9.60 19.28 13.27
N ASN A 413 -8.44 18.69 13.57
CA ASN A 413 -8.16 17.30 13.20
C ASN A 413 -9.14 16.32 13.82
N THR A 414 -9.72 15.46 12.99
CA THR A 414 -10.59 14.35 13.43
C THR A 414 -9.80 13.05 13.62
N PHE A 415 -8.66 12.89 12.95
CA PHE A 415 -7.87 11.67 12.89
C PHE A 415 -8.66 10.45 12.40
N GLU A 416 -9.64 10.68 11.53
CA GLU A 416 -10.41 9.61 10.91
C GLU A 416 -9.60 8.88 9.86
N TYR A 417 -9.74 7.55 9.84
CA TYR A 417 -9.13 6.68 8.84
C TYR A 417 -10.13 6.33 7.75
N GLU A 418 -9.64 6.21 6.52
CA GLU A 418 -10.43 5.74 5.39
C GLU A 418 -11.02 4.35 5.67
N PRO A 419 -12.26 4.07 5.23
CA PRO A 419 -12.95 2.82 5.54
C PRO A 419 -12.38 1.66 4.71
N SER A 420 -11.34 0.99 5.23
CA SER A 420 -10.79 -0.24 4.64
C SER A 420 -9.99 -1.02 5.69
N PHE A 421 -10.25 -2.31 5.83
CA PHE A 421 -9.42 -3.15 6.69
C PHE A 421 -8.14 -3.67 6.00
N VAL A 422 -8.01 -3.44 4.69
CA VAL A 422 -6.82 -3.83 3.91
C VAL A 422 -5.88 -2.66 3.69
N LEU A 423 -6.40 -1.47 3.37
CA LEU A 423 -5.61 -0.27 3.11
C LEU A 423 -5.91 0.77 4.20
N ARG A 424 -4.99 0.98 5.13
CA ARG A 424 -5.19 1.87 6.27
C ARG A 424 -4.41 3.17 6.11
N GLY A 425 -5.11 4.30 6.16
CA GLY A 425 -4.53 5.64 6.12
C GLY A 425 -5.51 6.69 6.62
N LEU A 426 -4.97 7.81 7.13
CA LEU A 426 -5.75 8.98 7.52
C LEU A 426 -6.46 9.59 6.30
N ALA A 427 -7.71 9.97 6.47
CA ALA A 427 -8.50 10.66 5.44
C ALA A 427 -8.10 12.14 5.29
N ALA A 428 -7.56 12.75 6.35
CA ALA A 428 -7.03 14.11 6.37
C ALA A 428 -5.98 14.25 7.48
N LEU A 429 -5.07 15.23 7.37
CA LEU A 429 -4.12 15.57 8.41
C LEU A 429 -3.84 17.07 8.38
N GLU A 430 -4.63 17.83 9.15
CA GLU A 430 -4.47 19.29 9.25
C GLU A 430 -3.36 19.65 10.23
N LEU A 431 -2.40 20.44 9.76
CA LEU A 431 -1.22 20.85 10.55
C LEU A 431 -1.08 22.36 10.58
N GLU A 432 -0.72 22.88 11.76
CA GLU A 432 -0.18 24.22 11.90
C GLU A 432 1.31 24.18 11.62
N ILE A 433 1.75 24.88 10.59
CA ILE A 433 3.15 24.91 10.15
C ILE A 433 3.74 26.31 10.25
N GLU A 434 5.06 26.39 10.32
CA GLU A 434 5.87 27.60 10.17
C GLU A 434 7.14 27.24 9.38
N LYS A 435 7.42 27.93 8.29
CA LYS A 435 8.68 27.77 7.54
C LYS A 435 9.88 28.23 8.34
N ARG A 436 11.07 27.79 7.96
CA ARG A 436 12.36 28.16 8.57
C ARG A 436 12.95 29.40 7.94
#